data_d0ca0f08a3ea2ca02d797a8ceb23ca08
#
_entry.id   d0ca0f08a3ea2ca02d797a8ceb23ca08
#
_cell.length_a   1.000
_cell.length_b   1.000
_cell.length_c   1.000
_cell.angle_alpha   90.00
_cell.angle_beta   90.00
_cell.angle_gamma   90.00
#
_symmetry.space_group_name_H-M   'P 1'
#
loop_
_entity.id
_entity.type
_entity.pdbx_description
1 polymer ?
#
loop_
_entity_poly.entity_id
_entity_poly.type
_entity_poly.pdbx_seq_one_letter_code
_entity_poly.pdbx_strand_id
1 'polypeptide(L)'
;LSYSMSKGGMGNLTKTLALEYAAQKIRVNAIAPGATITPINEDWVDDPDKKATVESHIPMGRPGTSEEMAAATAFLASDEAAYITGQTLYIDGGLTLYADFREPWSA
;
A
#
# COMPACT_ATOMS: atom_id res chain seq x y z
N LEU A 1 -12.44 -0.88 -12.49
CA LEU A 1 -13.62 -0.52 -11.71
C LEU A 1 -13.80 -1.42 -10.50
N SER A 2 -13.81 -2.75 -10.73
CA SER A 2 -13.96 -3.69 -9.61
C SER A 2 -12.80 -3.60 -8.63
N TYR A 3 -11.60 -3.34 -9.12
CA TYR A 3 -10.44 -3.16 -8.25
C TYR A 3 -10.64 -1.95 -7.33
N SER A 4 -11.09 -0.82 -7.87
CA SER A 4 -11.32 0.39 -7.08
C SER A 4 -12.41 0.18 -6.02
N MET A 5 -13.47 -0.56 -6.38
CA MET A 5 -14.55 -0.85 -5.46
C MET A 5 -14.07 -1.76 -4.32
N SER A 6 -13.27 -2.78 -4.63
CA SER A 6 -12.71 -3.68 -3.62
C SER A 6 -11.80 -2.93 -2.66
N LYS A 7 -10.97 -2.04 -3.18
CA LYS A 7 -10.04 -1.26 -2.37
C LYS A 7 -10.78 -0.31 -1.44
N GLY A 8 -11.83 0.37 -1.94
CA GLY A 8 -12.66 1.24 -1.13
C GLY A 8 -13.39 0.47 -0.05
N GLY A 9 -13.90 -0.73 -0.38
CA GLY A 9 -14.59 -1.60 0.55
C GLY A 9 -13.68 -2.05 1.68
N MET A 10 -12.42 -2.38 1.39
CA MET A 10 -11.46 -2.77 2.42
C MET A 10 -11.12 -1.63 3.36
N GLY A 11 -11.00 -0.40 2.84
CA GLY A 11 -10.77 0.76 3.68
C GLY A 11 -11.91 1.00 4.64
N ASN A 12 -13.14 0.87 4.16
CA ASN A 12 -14.32 1.04 5.00
C ASN A 12 -14.42 -0.07 6.05
N LEU A 13 -14.09 -1.32 5.68
CA LEU A 13 -14.09 -2.43 6.61
C LEU A 13 -13.07 -2.21 7.73
N THR A 14 -11.87 -1.75 7.38
CA THR A 14 -10.84 -1.43 8.35
C THR A 14 -11.33 -0.41 9.37
N LYS A 15 -11.94 0.66 8.92
CA LYS A 15 -12.47 1.71 9.80
C LYS A 15 -13.59 1.20 10.69
N THR A 16 -14.50 0.42 10.12
CA THR A 16 -15.64 -0.12 10.85
C THR A 16 -15.17 -1.06 11.96
N LEU A 17 -14.27 -1.98 11.64
CA LEU A 17 -13.74 -2.92 12.62
C LEU A 17 -12.92 -2.19 13.70
N ALA A 18 -12.13 -1.19 13.28
CA ALA A 18 -11.34 -0.42 14.24
C ALA A 18 -12.22 0.30 15.24
N LEU A 19 -13.30 0.91 14.78
CA LEU A 19 -14.24 1.61 15.65
C LEU A 19 -14.95 0.65 16.59
N GLU A 20 -15.37 -0.50 16.04
CA GLU A 20 -16.12 -1.50 16.80
C GLU A 20 -15.31 -2.11 17.95
N TYR A 21 -14.01 -2.32 17.73
CA TYR A 21 -13.16 -3.01 18.70
C TYR A 21 -12.22 -2.12 19.50
N ALA A 22 -12.26 -0.80 19.26
CA ALA A 22 -11.35 0.13 19.93
C ALA A 22 -11.43 0.07 21.46
N ALA A 23 -12.64 -0.04 22.01
CA ALA A 23 -12.83 -0.08 23.45
C ALA A 23 -12.27 -1.36 24.08
N GLN A 24 -12.09 -2.41 23.28
CA GLN A 24 -11.52 -3.67 23.74
C GLN A 24 -10.02 -3.71 23.56
N LYS A 25 -9.41 -2.58 23.17
CA LYS A 25 -7.96 -2.44 22.94
C LYS A 25 -7.47 -3.33 21.80
N ILE A 26 -8.34 -3.58 20.83
CA ILE A 26 -7.98 -4.28 19.59
C ILE A 26 -7.82 -3.23 18.51
N ARG A 27 -6.65 -3.19 17.87
CA ARG A 27 -6.35 -2.26 16.81
C ARG A 27 -6.50 -2.97 15.47
N VAL A 28 -7.06 -2.26 14.50
CA VAL A 28 -7.25 -2.78 13.14
C VAL A 28 -6.71 -1.75 12.16
N ASN A 29 -5.68 -2.12 11.45
CA ASN A 29 -5.06 -1.27 10.44
C ASN A 29 -4.84 -2.08 9.17
N ALA A 30 -4.57 -1.39 8.08
CA ALA A 30 -4.32 -2.01 6.80
C ALA A 30 -3.05 -1.43 6.16
N ILE A 31 -2.40 -2.20 5.32
CA ILE A 31 -1.36 -1.69 4.44
C ILE A 31 -1.86 -1.74 3.00
N ALA A 32 -1.43 -0.78 2.20
CA ALA A 32 -1.74 -0.72 0.79
C ALA A 32 -0.42 -0.63 0.02
N PRO A 33 0.18 -1.77 -0.34
CA PRO A 33 1.43 -1.79 -1.08
C PRO A 33 1.23 -1.27 -2.51
N GLY A 34 2.24 -0.57 -3.02
CA GLY A 34 2.30 -0.25 -4.43
C GLY A 34 3.00 -1.35 -5.20
N ALA A 35 3.76 -0.98 -6.25
CA ALA A 35 4.55 -1.93 -7.01
C ALA A 35 5.61 -2.55 -6.11
N THR A 36 5.58 -3.86 -5.97
CA THR A 36 6.45 -4.60 -5.06
C THR A 36 7.08 -5.77 -5.82
N ILE A 37 8.36 -5.99 -5.58
CA ILE A 37 9.07 -7.12 -6.19
C ILE A 37 8.68 -8.38 -5.42
N THR A 38 7.93 -9.25 -6.08
CA THR A 38 7.51 -10.54 -5.54
C THR A 38 7.59 -11.58 -6.67
N PRO A 39 7.54 -12.88 -6.37
CA PRO A 39 7.51 -13.90 -7.41
C PRO A 39 6.37 -13.73 -8.41
N ILE A 40 5.25 -13.17 -7.99
CA ILE A 40 4.11 -12.94 -8.88
C ILE A 40 4.41 -11.89 -9.93
N ASN A 41 5.33 -10.96 -9.65
CA ASN A 41 5.65 -9.83 -10.52
C ASN A 41 6.87 -10.07 -11.41
N GLU A 42 7.28 -11.31 -11.61
CA GLU A 42 8.47 -11.62 -12.41
C GLU A 42 8.39 -11.11 -13.84
N ASP A 43 7.20 -11.04 -14.42
CA ASP A 43 7.02 -10.60 -15.80
C ASP A 43 7.63 -9.23 -16.05
N TRP A 44 7.41 -8.27 -15.18
CA TRP A 44 7.94 -6.94 -15.39
C TRP A 44 9.29 -6.73 -14.71
N VAL A 45 9.58 -7.49 -13.64
CA VAL A 45 10.86 -7.37 -12.92
C VAL A 45 12.02 -7.79 -13.83
N ASP A 46 11.83 -8.85 -14.62
CA ASP A 46 12.88 -9.37 -15.50
C ASP A 46 12.91 -8.73 -16.87
N ASP A 47 11.96 -7.86 -17.20
CA ASP A 47 11.91 -7.15 -18.47
C ASP A 47 12.35 -5.71 -18.24
N PRO A 48 13.55 -5.30 -18.75
CA PRO A 48 14.05 -3.94 -18.51
C PRO A 48 13.11 -2.84 -18.97
N ASP A 49 12.42 -3.03 -20.09
CA ASP A 49 11.52 -2.00 -20.61
C ASP A 49 10.28 -1.86 -19.74
N LYS A 50 9.68 -2.97 -19.33
CA LYS A 50 8.52 -2.94 -18.45
C LYS A 50 8.89 -2.41 -17.07
N LYS A 51 10.05 -2.80 -16.56
CA LYS A 51 10.53 -2.32 -15.27
C LYS A 51 10.75 -0.81 -15.31
N ALA A 52 11.38 -0.31 -16.35
CA ALA A 52 11.60 1.12 -16.49
C ALA A 52 10.28 1.89 -16.56
N THR A 53 9.28 1.35 -17.25
CA THR A 53 7.96 1.97 -17.32
C THR A 53 7.31 2.04 -15.94
N VAL A 54 7.35 0.95 -15.19
CA VAL A 54 6.81 0.92 -13.82
C VAL A 54 7.54 1.94 -12.95
N GLU A 55 8.87 1.93 -12.98
CA GLU A 55 9.69 2.81 -12.15
C GLU A 55 9.48 4.29 -12.50
N SER A 56 9.16 4.60 -13.75
CA SER A 56 8.93 5.99 -14.16
C SER A 56 7.68 6.58 -13.52
N HIS A 57 6.74 5.74 -13.08
CA HIS A 57 5.51 6.18 -12.44
C HIS A 57 5.64 6.28 -10.91
N ILE A 58 6.77 5.88 -10.36
CA ILE A 58 6.99 5.88 -8.91
C ILE A 58 7.93 7.03 -8.56
N PRO A 59 7.48 8.02 -7.78
CA PRO A 59 8.34 9.17 -7.43
C PRO A 59 9.68 8.78 -6.81
N MET A 60 9.73 7.72 -6.00
CA MET A 60 11.01 7.25 -5.43
C MET A 60 11.86 6.48 -6.44
N GLY A 61 11.33 6.19 -7.63
CA GLY A 61 12.09 5.65 -8.74
C GLY A 61 12.36 4.15 -8.68
N ARG A 62 11.76 3.44 -7.74
CA ARG A 62 11.95 1.99 -7.62
C ARG A 62 10.73 1.34 -6.99
N PRO A 63 10.49 0.06 -7.28
CA PRO A 63 9.46 -0.70 -6.58
C PRO A 63 9.91 -0.99 -5.13
N GLY A 64 8.96 -1.31 -4.29
CA GLY A 64 9.26 -1.73 -2.92
C GLY A 64 9.69 -3.19 -2.89
N THR A 65 10.18 -3.61 -1.72
CA THR A 65 10.57 -4.99 -1.48
C THR A 65 9.60 -5.64 -0.50
N SER A 66 9.58 -6.97 -0.50
CA SER A 66 8.78 -7.72 0.47
C SER A 66 9.19 -7.39 1.90
N GLU A 67 10.49 -7.17 2.11
CA GLU A 67 11.03 -6.82 3.43
C GLU A 67 10.51 -5.46 3.89
N GLU A 68 10.37 -4.51 2.98
CA GLU A 68 9.83 -3.19 3.32
C GLU A 68 8.35 -3.29 3.71
N MET A 69 7.59 -4.13 3.02
CA MET A 69 6.18 -4.36 3.37
C MET A 69 6.07 -5.04 4.73
N ALA A 70 6.93 -6.02 4.97
CA ALA A 70 6.96 -6.74 6.25
C ALA A 70 7.34 -5.81 7.41
N ALA A 71 8.29 -4.89 7.21
CA ALA A 71 8.70 -3.95 8.23
C ALA A 71 7.55 -3.04 8.64
N ALA A 72 6.79 -2.53 7.68
CA ALA A 72 5.64 -1.68 7.95
C ALA A 72 4.54 -2.46 8.69
N THR A 73 4.29 -3.70 8.29
CA THR A 73 3.31 -4.57 8.93
C THR A 73 3.72 -4.84 10.38
N ALA A 74 4.99 -5.16 10.60
CA ALA A 74 5.50 -5.42 11.94
C ALA A 74 5.37 -4.20 12.84
N PHE A 75 5.65 -3.00 12.30
CA PHE A 75 5.46 -1.77 13.06
C PHE A 75 4.01 -1.59 13.49
N LEU A 76 3.06 -1.74 12.56
CA LEU A 76 1.64 -1.57 12.88
C LEU A 76 1.14 -2.60 13.89
N ALA A 77 1.73 -3.78 13.88
CA ALA A 77 1.36 -4.85 14.84
C ALA A 77 2.05 -4.69 16.19
N SER A 78 3.04 -3.82 16.30
CA SER A 78 3.84 -3.68 17.53
C SER A 78 3.22 -2.72 18.53
N ASP A 79 3.75 -2.75 19.74
CA ASP A 79 3.35 -1.82 20.80
C ASP A 79 3.71 -0.37 20.48
N GLU A 80 4.68 -0.17 19.56
CA GLU A 80 5.05 1.18 19.13
C GLU A 80 3.90 1.86 18.40
N ALA A 81 2.99 1.10 17.83
CA ALA A 81 1.81 1.63 17.15
C ALA A 81 0.56 1.60 18.04
N ALA A 82 0.73 1.67 19.33
CA ALA A 82 -0.35 1.45 20.30
C ALA A 82 -1.52 2.43 20.17
N TYR A 83 -1.29 3.61 19.61
CA TYR A 83 -2.34 4.61 19.45
C TYR A 83 -2.81 4.75 18.01
N ILE A 84 -2.48 3.77 17.15
CA ILE A 84 -2.82 3.78 15.73
C ILE A 84 -3.88 2.71 15.48
N THR A 85 -5.07 3.13 15.06
CA THR A 85 -6.12 2.20 14.65
C THR A 85 -6.98 2.85 13.56
N GLY A 86 -7.57 2.04 12.71
CA GLY A 86 -8.45 2.51 11.65
C GLY A 86 -7.72 3.13 10.47
N GLN A 87 -6.41 2.96 10.38
CA GLN A 87 -5.60 3.60 9.37
C GLN A 87 -5.20 2.64 8.26
N THR A 88 -5.06 3.19 7.06
CA THR A 88 -4.45 2.49 5.93
C THR A 88 -3.14 3.16 5.62
N LEU A 89 -2.05 2.42 5.71
CA LEU A 89 -0.72 2.93 5.42
C LEU A 89 -0.34 2.57 3.98
N TYR A 90 -0.19 3.58 3.15
CA TYR A 90 0.24 3.39 1.77
C TYR A 90 1.75 3.25 1.72
N ILE A 91 2.22 2.17 1.10
CA ILE A 91 3.65 1.86 1.00
C ILE A 91 3.96 1.73 -0.47
N ASP A 92 4.08 2.86 -1.16
CA ASP A 92 4.04 2.88 -2.62
C ASP A 92 5.10 3.79 -3.26
N GLY A 93 6.06 4.27 -2.49
CA GLY A 93 7.09 5.15 -3.04
C GLY A 93 6.56 6.47 -3.58
N GLY A 94 5.35 6.85 -3.20
CA GLY A 94 4.72 8.09 -3.64
C GLY A 94 3.83 7.93 -4.86
N LEU A 95 3.59 6.71 -5.31
CA LEU A 95 2.83 6.45 -6.53
C LEU A 95 1.46 7.13 -6.54
N THR A 96 0.74 7.10 -5.42
CA THR A 96 -0.59 7.72 -5.34
C THR A 96 -0.52 9.25 -5.48
N LEU A 97 0.56 9.85 -5.01
CA LEU A 97 0.77 11.29 -5.15
C LEU A 97 1.09 11.67 -6.59
N TYR A 98 1.94 10.88 -7.22
CA TYR A 98 2.35 11.09 -8.60
C TYR A 98 1.14 11.02 -9.55
N ALA A 99 0.29 10.06 -9.34
CA ALA A 99 -0.86 9.81 -10.20
C ALA A 99 -1.76 11.04 -10.34
N ASP A 100 -1.84 11.86 -9.30
CA ASP A 100 -2.77 12.98 -9.27
C ASP A 100 -2.23 14.24 -9.95
N PHE A 101 -0.92 14.39 -10.10
CA PHE A 101 -0.37 15.71 -10.42
C PHE A 101 0.66 15.75 -11.53
N ARG A 102 1.21 14.65 -11.99
CA ARG A 102 2.33 14.70 -12.91
C ARG A 102 2.01 14.27 -14.33
N GLU A 103 1.26 13.21 -14.48
CA GLU A 103 1.01 12.65 -15.79
C GLU A 103 -0.44 12.19 -15.93
N PRO A 104 -1.03 12.28 -17.13
CA PRO A 104 -2.43 11.89 -17.34
C PRO A 104 -2.64 10.37 -17.39
N TRP A 105 -1.60 9.57 -17.21
CA TRP A 105 -1.72 8.12 -17.30
C TRP A 105 -2.63 7.53 -16.24
N SER A 106 -2.85 8.26 -15.17
CA SER A 106 -3.71 7.80 -14.07
C SER A 106 -5.18 8.16 -14.28
N ALA A 107 -5.45 9.01 -15.24
CA ALA A 107 -6.82 9.50 -15.49
C ALA A 107 -7.71 8.49 -16.27
#